data_c44105b0115809e2726a8d7a7d19e1f2
#
_entry.id   c44105b0115809e2726a8d7a7d19e1f2
#
_cell.length_a   1.000
_cell.length_b   1.000
_cell.length_c   1.000
_cell.angle_alpha   90.00
_cell.angle_beta   90.00
_cell.angle_gamma   90.00
#
_symmetry.space_group_name_H-M   'P 1'
#
loop_
_entity.id
_entity.type
_entity.pdbx_description
1 polymer ?
#
loop_
_entity_poly.entity_id
_entity_poly.type
_entity_poly.pdbx_seq_one_letter_code
_entity_poly.pdbx_strand_id
1 'polypeptide(L)'
;EINIYVHKGANLAKQQLLFTLPDGATIKADEHSPNDILNNYDFSNESHSRTFTVTSEDGEWTATYTVKVVPAEMPETFHFEALLPSAGTEYDIFYEFEPGTSTSVSRVAQWSSGNPGYKLTGMTDNRTGYPTQQVTDGYRGNGLKLTTCDTGSFGAMVQMYIAAGNLFIGSFDLANALKDPLRATKFGIQYYKRPIALKGYFKFKAGEVYTDEGEVQKDMKDRFDIYAILYEANE
;
A
#
# COMPACT_ATOMS: atom_id res chain seq x y z
N GLU A 1 10.69 12.55 1.24
CA GLU A 1 11.15 11.74 0.10
C GLU A 1 10.04 10.77 -0.31
N ILE A 2 9.81 10.65 -1.62
CA ILE A 2 8.82 9.75 -2.24
C ILE A 2 9.60 8.74 -3.09
N ASN A 3 9.50 7.44 -2.77
CA ASN A 3 10.15 6.40 -3.54
C ASN A 3 9.14 5.75 -4.48
N ILE A 4 9.47 5.72 -5.78
CA ILE A 4 8.70 5.08 -6.84
C ILE A 4 9.50 3.89 -7.35
N TYR A 5 8.96 2.68 -7.16
CA TYR A 5 9.61 1.46 -7.59
C TYR A 5 9.24 1.14 -9.03
N VAL A 6 10.24 0.91 -9.86
CA VAL A 6 10.08 0.56 -11.28
C VAL A 6 10.84 -0.72 -11.60
N HIS A 7 10.49 -1.37 -12.70
CA HIS A 7 11.24 -2.54 -13.19
C HIS A 7 12.71 -2.18 -13.46
N LYS A 8 13.64 -3.11 -13.17
CA LYS A 8 15.09 -2.92 -13.39
C LYS A 8 15.47 -2.48 -14.80
N GLY A 9 14.70 -2.86 -15.82
CA GLY A 9 14.89 -2.47 -17.21
C GLY A 9 14.15 -1.21 -17.62
N ALA A 10 13.53 -0.46 -16.70
CA ALA A 10 12.82 0.76 -17.02
C ALA A 10 13.76 1.84 -17.56
N ASN A 11 13.30 2.59 -18.54
CA ASN A 11 14.06 3.72 -19.06
C ASN A 11 13.99 4.90 -18.10
N LEU A 12 14.99 5.05 -17.24
CA LEU A 12 15.03 6.10 -16.24
C LEU A 12 15.12 7.53 -16.84
N ALA A 13 15.61 7.67 -18.05
CA ALA A 13 15.64 8.96 -18.73
C ALA A 13 14.25 9.45 -19.19
N LYS A 14 13.22 8.61 -19.06
CA LYS A 14 11.87 8.93 -19.52
C LYS A 14 10.83 8.28 -18.61
N GLN A 15 10.62 8.88 -17.43
CA GLN A 15 9.62 8.43 -16.48
C GLN A 15 8.43 9.38 -16.47
N GLN A 16 7.24 8.86 -16.74
CA GLN A 16 6.01 9.66 -16.66
C GLN A 16 5.56 9.77 -15.21
N LEU A 17 5.39 10.99 -14.74
CA LEU A 17 4.82 11.29 -13.42
C LEU A 17 3.48 12.00 -13.58
N LEU A 18 2.48 11.51 -12.85
CA LEU A 18 1.19 12.17 -12.70
C LEU A 18 1.06 12.67 -11.26
N PHE A 19 0.80 13.94 -11.10
CA PHE A 19 0.63 14.57 -9.80
C PHE A 19 -0.83 14.93 -9.55
N THR A 20 -1.35 14.52 -8.42
CA THR A 20 -2.64 15.01 -7.93
C THR A 20 -2.35 16.13 -6.93
N LEU A 21 -2.76 17.34 -7.26
CA LEU A 21 -2.54 18.53 -6.46
C LEU A 21 -3.87 19.05 -5.91
N PRO A 22 -3.84 19.83 -4.81
CA PRO A 22 -4.98 20.65 -4.41
C PRO A 22 -5.40 21.61 -5.54
N ASP A 23 -6.66 22.03 -5.52
CA ASP A 23 -7.19 22.97 -6.51
C ASP A 23 -6.35 24.26 -6.53
N GLY A 24 -6.04 24.73 -7.73
CA GLY A 24 -5.23 25.91 -7.94
C GLY A 24 -3.72 25.79 -7.64
N ALA A 25 -3.27 24.73 -6.99
CA ALA A 25 -1.86 24.54 -6.73
C ALA A 25 -1.08 24.16 -7.99
N THR A 26 0.17 24.56 -8.03
CA THR A 26 1.11 24.29 -9.14
C THR A 26 2.29 23.46 -8.68
N ILE A 27 2.91 22.70 -9.59
CA ILE A 27 4.14 21.96 -9.33
C ILE A 27 5.17 22.23 -10.41
N LYS A 28 6.42 22.34 -10.00
CA LYS A 28 7.55 22.57 -10.88
C LYS A 28 8.73 21.70 -10.45
N ALA A 29 9.41 21.08 -11.43
CA ALA A 29 10.71 20.47 -11.19
C ALA A 29 11.76 21.56 -10.91
N ASP A 30 12.55 21.40 -9.86
CA ASP A 30 13.55 22.40 -9.45
C ASP A 30 14.76 22.40 -10.38
N GLU A 31 15.05 21.24 -11.01
CA GLU A 31 16.07 21.07 -12.03
C GLU A 31 15.44 20.73 -13.36
N HIS A 32 16.02 21.23 -14.44
CA HIS A 32 15.61 20.92 -15.79
C HIS A 32 16.59 19.96 -16.45
N SER A 33 16.08 18.89 -17.05
CA SER A 33 16.84 18.03 -17.96
C SER A 33 16.41 18.26 -19.40
N PRO A 34 17.33 18.21 -20.37
CA PRO A 34 16.98 18.29 -21.79
C PRO A 34 16.00 17.19 -22.24
N ASN A 35 15.93 16.11 -21.47
CA ASN A 35 15.00 14.99 -21.71
C ASN A 35 13.60 15.19 -21.12
N ASP A 36 13.40 16.25 -20.33
CA ASP A 36 12.08 16.54 -19.76
C ASP A 36 11.13 17.05 -20.84
N ILE A 37 10.07 16.29 -21.10
CA ILE A 37 9.06 16.62 -22.12
C ILE A 37 7.67 16.34 -21.52
N LEU A 38 6.86 17.38 -21.40
CA LEU A 38 5.54 17.29 -20.76
C LEU A 38 5.67 16.74 -19.34
N ASN A 39 4.98 15.64 -19.04
CA ASN A 39 5.02 14.96 -17.73
C ASN A 39 6.08 13.85 -17.67
N ASN A 40 6.98 13.77 -18.64
CA ASN A 40 8.11 12.85 -18.61
C ASN A 40 9.34 13.55 -18.05
N TYR A 41 9.96 12.91 -17.07
CA TYR A 41 11.13 13.42 -16.36
C TYR A 41 12.29 12.45 -16.44
N ASP A 42 13.48 13.00 -16.48
CA ASP A 42 14.73 12.25 -16.55
C ASP A 42 15.26 11.97 -15.12
N PHE A 43 15.29 10.69 -14.77
CA PHE A 43 15.86 10.16 -13.51
C PHE A 43 17.14 9.35 -13.76
N SER A 44 17.82 9.54 -14.88
CA SER A 44 19.06 8.80 -15.20
C SER A 44 20.29 9.31 -14.45
N ASN A 45 20.16 10.35 -13.63
CA ASN A 45 21.23 10.82 -12.76
C ASN A 45 21.67 9.75 -11.75
N GLU A 46 22.83 9.91 -11.12
CA GLU A 46 23.41 8.92 -10.20
C GLU A 46 22.51 8.60 -8.99
N SER A 47 21.77 9.58 -8.48
CA SER A 47 20.86 9.41 -7.36
C SER A 47 19.48 8.86 -7.73
N HIS A 48 19.18 8.81 -9.02
CA HIS A 48 17.83 8.51 -9.58
C HIS A 48 16.73 9.34 -8.92
N SER A 49 17.03 10.58 -8.57
CA SER A 49 16.09 11.45 -7.87
C SER A 49 15.99 12.85 -8.48
N ARG A 50 14.83 13.44 -8.30
CA ARG A 50 14.50 14.81 -8.70
C ARG A 50 13.74 15.50 -7.58
N THR A 51 13.90 16.79 -7.47
CA THR A 51 13.13 17.62 -6.56
C THR A 51 12.06 18.41 -7.29
N PHE A 52 10.92 18.56 -6.61
CA PHE A 52 9.75 19.26 -7.13
C PHE A 52 9.23 20.21 -6.06
N THR A 53 8.99 21.44 -6.44
CA THR A 53 8.37 22.43 -5.57
C THR A 53 6.91 22.58 -5.93
N VAL A 54 6.04 22.35 -4.95
CA VAL A 54 4.59 22.62 -5.01
C VAL A 54 4.33 23.98 -4.41
N THR A 55 3.53 24.79 -5.10
CA THR A 55 3.12 26.12 -4.65
C THR A 55 1.60 26.18 -4.57
N SER A 56 1.06 26.72 -3.47
CA SER A 56 -0.38 26.94 -3.31
C SER A 56 -0.92 27.95 -4.33
N GLU A 57 -2.25 27.99 -4.52
CA GLU A 57 -2.92 28.90 -5.46
C GLU A 57 -2.57 30.38 -5.20
N ASP A 58 -2.53 30.79 -3.94
CA ASP A 58 -2.21 32.16 -3.52
C ASP A 58 -0.69 32.48 -3.56
N GLY A 59 0.14 31.45 -3.78
CA GLY A 59 1.60 31.59 -3.80
C GLY A 59 2.26 31.76 -2.43
N GLU A 60 1.49 31.74 -1.34
CA GLU A 60 2.01 32.00 0.00
C GLU A 60 2.73 30.78 0.61
N TRP A 61 2.39 29.56 0.16
CA TRP A 61 2.94 28.32 0.68
C TRP A 61 3.69 27.54 -0.40
N THR A 62 4.85 27.08 -0.05
CA THR A 62 5.65 26.18 -0.88
C THR A 62 6.11 24.96 -0.09
N ALA A 63 6.16 23.81 -0.76
CA ALA A 63 6.70 22.57 -0.20
C ALA A 63 7.56 21.86 -1.24
N THR A 64 8.75 21.43 -0.86
CA THR A 64 9.67 20.71 -1.74
C THR A 64 9.65 19.23 -1.45
N TYR A 65 9.50 18.44 -2.50
CA TYR A 65 9.46 16.98 -2.45
C TYR A 65 10.59 16.39 -3.27
N THR A 66 11.35 15.48 -2.68
CA THR A 66 12.30 14.65 -3.41
C THR A 66 11.59 13.40 -3.87
N VAL A 67 11.53 13.19 -5.16
CA VAL A 67 11.04 11.94 -5.79
C VAL A 67 12.25 11.14 -6.22
N LYS A 68 12.31 9.87 -5.83
CA LYS A 68 13.36 8.92 -6.19
C LYS A 68 12.75 7.74 -6.94
N VAL A 69 13.28 7.44 -8.12
CA VAL A 69 12.92 6.25 -8.88
C VAL A 69 13.89 5.14 -8.53
N VAL A 70 13.35 4.02 -8.05
CA VAL A 70 14.14 2.88 -7.58
C VAL A 70 13.91 1.69 -8.51
N PRO A 71 14.87 1.38 -9.42
CA PRO A 71 14.80 0.17 -10.22
C PRO A 71 14.93 -1.05 -9.30
N ALA A 72 13.89 -1.88 -9.28
CA ALA A 72 13.83 -3.02 -8.40
C ALA A 72 13.19 -4.24 -9.08
N GLU A 73 13.47 -5.41 -8.57
CA GLU A 73 12.81 -6.64 -8.98
C GLU A 73 11.88 -7.13 -7.88
N MET A 74 10.60 -7.31 -8.22
CA MET A 74 9.63 -7.86 -7.28
C MET A 74 10.02 -9.30 -6.91
N PRO A 75 10.10 -9.64 -5.63
CA PRO A 75 10.37 -11.00 -5.20
C PRO A 75 9.25 -11.95 -5.63
N GLU A 76 9.60 -13.21 -5.86
CA GLU A 76 8.63 -14.28 -6.16
C GLU A 76 8.18 -15.03 -4.90
N THR A 77 8.80 -14.73 -3.77
CA THR A 77 8.49 -15.34 -2.47
C THR A 77 8.36 -14.24 -1.43
N PHE A 78 7.25 -14.28 -0.71
CA PHE A 78 6.92 -13.30 0.32
C PHE A 78 6.93 -14.00 1.68
N HIS A 79 7.67 -13.45 2.61
CA HIS A 79 7.87 -14.05 3.94
C HIS A 79 7.22 -13.24 5.07
N PHE A 80 6.79 -12.02 4.80
CA PHE A 80 6.18 -11.10 5.78
C PHE A 80 7.04 -10.85 7.03
N GLU A 81 8.37 -10.94 6.88
CA GLU A 81 9.32 -10.79 7.98
C GLU A 81 9.61 -9.32 8.32
N ALA A 82 9.50 -8.44 7.33
CA ALA A 82 9.96 -7.08 7.47
C ALA A 82 8.80 -6.10 7.66
N LEU A 83 8.96 -5.25 8.66
CA LEU A 83 8.06 -4.16 8.97
C LEU A 83 8.79 -2.83 8.88
N LEU A 84 8.12 -1.81 8.38
CA LEU A 84 8.63 -0.46 8.50
C LEU A 84 8.77 -0.10 9.98
N PRO A 85 9.91 0.49 10.39
CA PRO A 85 10.03 1.06 11.72
C PRO A 85 8.96 2.15 11.84
N SER A 86 8.02 1.91 12.70
CA SER A 86 6.87 2.79 12.88
C SER A 86 7.19 3.89 13.87
N ALA A 87 7.96 4.89 13.49
CA ALA A 87 7.90 6.15 14.19
C ALA A 87 6.51 6.75 13.93
N GLY A 88 5.55 6.45 14.80
CA GLY A 88 4.21 7.03 14.79
C GLY A 88 3.08 6.25 14.11
N THR A 89 3.29 5.02 13.65
CA THR A 89 2.17 4.15 13.28
C THR A 89 1.88 3.14 14.39
N GLU A 90 0.62 3.00 14.73
CA GLU A 90 0.14 2.07 15.75
C GLU A 90 -0.08 0.66 15.20
N TYR A 91 0.07 0.47 13.90
CA TYR A 91 -0.18 -0.77 13.16
C TYR A 91 1.00 -1.17 12.27
N ASP A 92 1.00 -2.42 11.84
CA ASP A 92 2.05 -3.00 11.00
C ASP A 92 1.97 -2.51 9.56
N ILE A 93 3.12 -2.12 9.00
CA ILE A 93 3.31 -1.82 7.60
C ILE A 93 4.38 -2.76 7.06
N PHE A 94 3.97 -3.72 6.25
CA PHE A 94 4.86 -4.72 5.66
C PHE A 94 5.60 -4.16 4.46
N TYR A 95 6.80 -4.65 4.23
CA TYR A 95 7.55 -4.40 3.00
C TYR A 95 8.38 -5.61 2.58
N GLU A 96 8.85 -5.62 1.35
CA GLU A 96 9.69 -6.67 0.79
C GLU A 96 11.07 -6.14 0.46
N PHE A 97 12.06 -7.03 0.56
CA PHE A 97 13.42 -6.78 0.12
C PHE A 97 13.63 -7.22 -1.32
N GLU A 98 14.63 -6.63 -1.97
CA GLU A 98 15.12 -7.16 -3.24
C GLU A 98 15.64 -8.60 -3.05
N PRO A 99 15.35 -9.53 -3.99
CA PRO A 99 15.83 -10.90 -3.90
C PRO A 99 17.33 -10.98 -3.64
N GLY A 100 17.72 -11.82 -2.67
CA GLY A 100 19.11 -11.98 -2.26
C GLY A 100 19.66 -10.90 -1.32
N THR A 101 18.84 -9.96 -0.89
CA THR A 101 19.22 -8.95 0.11
C THR A 101 18.38 -9.08 1.39
N SER A 102 18.86 -8.51 2.48
CA SER A 102 18.18 -8.53 3.78
C SER A 102 18.23 -7.18 4.50
N THR A 103 18.47 -6.10 3.77
CA THR A 103 18.63 -4.77 4.36
C THR A 103 17.49 -3.83 3.97
N SER A 104 17.19 -2.89 4.83
CA SER A 104 16.18 -1.86 4.55
C SER A 104 16.52 -0.96 3.34
N VAL A 105 17.79 -0.96 2.92
CA VAL A 105 18.27 -0.22 1.75
C VAL A 105 17.77 -0.84 0.45
N SER A 106 17.53 -2.15 0.45
CA SER A 106 17.11 -2.90 -0.74
C SER A 106 15.60 -3.14 -0.78
N ARG A 107 14.82 -2.28 -0.16
CA ARG A 107 13.36 -2.35 -0.17
C ARG A 107 12.83 -2.18 -1.60
N VAL A 108 11.97 -3.09 -2.04
CA VAL A 108 11.43 -3.11 -3.40
C VAL A 108 9.94 -2.86 -3.46
N ALA A 109 9.21 -3.15 -2.40
CA ALA A 109 7.78 -2.92 -2.32
C ALA A 109 7.34 -2.72 -0.87
N GLN A 110 6.32 -1.91 -0.72
CA GLN A 110 5.56 -1.76 0.51
C GLN A 110 4.16 -2.32 0.27
N TRP A 111 3.71 -3.14 1.19
CA TRP A 111 2.34 -3.61 1.21
C TRP A 111 1.42 -2.56 1.82
N SER A 112 0.21 -2.50 1.31
CA SER A 112 -0.87 -1.70 1.85
C SER A 112 -1.91 -2.57 2.52
N SER A 113 -2.66 -1.99 3.45
CA SER A 113 -3.76 -2.65 4.16
C SER A 113 -4.87 -1.65 4.50
N GLY A 114 -5.99 -2.15 4.99
CA GLY A 114 -7.07 -1.33 5.53
C GLY A 114 -6.82 -0.75 6.93
N ASN A 115 -5.68 -1.05 7.57
CA ASN A 115 -5.37 -0.58 8.91
C ASN A 115 -5.47 0.95 9.09
N PRO A 116 -5.04 1.80 8.14
CA PRO A 116 -5.23 3.24 8.25
C PRO A 116 -6.71 3.65 8.39
N GLY A 117 -7.59 2.99 7.64
CA GLY A 117 -9.04 3.20 7.76
C GLY A 117 -9.59 2.70 9.09
N TYR A 118 -9.15 1.53 9.53
CA TYR A 118 -9.55 0.97 10.82
C TYR A 118 -9.14 1.86 12.00
N LYS A 119 -7.98 2.51 11.93
CA LYS A 119 -7.52 3.48 12.93
C LYS A 119 -8.56 4.58 13.19
N LEU A 120 -9.30 5.01 12.18
CA LEU A 120 -10.32 6.06 12.32
C LEU A 120 -11.49 5.64 13.21
N THR A 121 -11.69 4.33 13.39
CA THR A 121 -12.76 3.81 14.26
C THR A 121 -12.49 4.02 15.74
N GLY A 122 -11.23 4.20 16.13
CA GLY A 122 -10.81 4.27 17.53
C GLY A 122 -11.00 2.98 18.33
N MET A 123 -11.28 1.84 17.66
CA MET A 123 -11.55 0.56 18.33
C MET A 123 -10.34 -0.05 19.01
N THR A 124 -9.14 0.38 18.65
CA THR A 124 -7.90 -0.06 19.30
C THR A 124 -6.82 1.03 19.23
N ASP A 125 -6.01 1.09 20.26
CA ASP A 125 -4.75 1.82 20.34
C ASP A 125 -3.54 0.85 20.39
N ASN A 126 -3.83 -0.45 20.34
CA ASN A 126 -2.82 -1.51 20.45
C ASN A 126 -2.59 -2.18 19.09
N ARG A 127 -1.31 -2.31 18.73
CA ARG A 127 -0.85 -2.95 17.50
C ARG A 127 -1.49 -4.32 17.21
N THR A 128 -1.72 -5.12 18.26
CA THR A 128 -2.33 -6.46 18.14
C THR A 128 -3.84 -6.44 17.99
N GLY A 129 -4.48 -5.28 18.06
CA GLY A 129 -5.92 -5.10 17.84
C GLY A 129 -6.31 -4.77 16.39
N TYR A 130 -5.33 -4.53 15.52
CA TYR A 130 -5.60 -4.20 14.12
C TYR A 130 -5.95 -5.42 13.28
N PRO A 131 -6.77 -5.26 12.22
CA PRO A 131 -7.17 -6.36 11.35
C PRO A 131 -6.01 -7.06 10.64
N THR A 132 -4.93 -6.32 10.32
CA THR A 132 -3.75 -6.84 9.61
C THR A 132 -2.52 -6.67 10.48
N GLN A 133 -1.88 -7.77 10.86
CA GLN A 133 -0.76 -7.75 11.79
C GLN A 133 0.25 -8.86 11.51
N GLN A 134 1.50 -8.64 11.93
CA GLN A 134 2.51 -9.68 11.96
C GLN A 134 2.35 -10.53 13.22
N VAL A 135 2.56 -11.83 13.08
CA VAL A 135 2.60 -12.79 14.19
C VAL A 135 3.87 -13.63 14.12
N THR A 136 4.31 -14.15 15.26
CA THR A 136 5.58 -14.90 15.39
C THR A 136 5.44 -16.41 15.16
N ASP A 137 4.21 -16.90 14.93
CA ASP A 137 3.89 -18.33 14.73
C ASP A 137 3.62 -18.67 13.26
N GLY A 138 4.37 -18.06 12.34
CA GLY A 138 4.33 -18.37 10.91
C GLY A 138 4.79 -19.81 10.61
N TYR A 139 4.67 -20.24 9.37
CA TYR A 139 5.17 -21.54 8.93
C TYR A 139 6.71 -21.64 9.06
N ARG A 140 7.41 -20.55 8.76
CA ARG A 140 8.84 -20.36 8.99
C ARG A 140 9.04 -18.91 9.38
N GLY A 141 9.46 -18.67 10.64
CA GLY A 141 9.61 -17.30 11.15
C GLY A 141 8.27 -16.60 11.42
N ASN A 142 8.17 -15.36 11.03
CA ASN A 142 6.94 -14.59 11.20
C ASN A 142 5.89 -14.95 10.16
N GLY A 143 4.67 -14.51 10.39
CA GLY A 143 3.54 -14.71 9.50
C GLY A 143 2.64 -13.49 9.45
N LEU A 144 1.80 -13.45 8.43
CA LEU A 144 0.73 -12.49 8.30
C LEU A 144 -0.54 -13.04 8.94
N LYS A 145 -1.14 -12.29 9.85
CA LYS A 145 -2.47 -12.57 10.42
C LYS A 145 -3.46 -11.56 9.91
N LEU A 146 -4.54 -12.05 9.32
CA LEU A 146 -5.69 -11.27 8.88
C LEU A 146 -6.88 -11.65 9.75
N THR A 147 -7.52 -10.64 10.35
CA THR A 147 -8.65 -10.84 11.27
C THR A 147 -9.79 -9.93 10.86
N THR A 148 -11.01 -10.45 10.84
CA THR A 148 -12.21 -9.61 10.74
C THR A 148 -12.48 -8.99 12.09
N CYS A 149 -12.58 -7.68 12.15
CA CYS A 149 -12.79 -6.91 13.37
C CYS A 149 -14.08 -6.09 13.30
N ASP A 150 -14.71 -5.87 14.43
CA ASP A 150 -15.81 -4.92 14.58
C ASP A 150 -15.30 -3.49 14.41
N THR A 151 -16.09 -2.63 13.82
CA THR A 151 -15.76 -1.21 13.57
C THR A 151 -16.47 -0.26 14.54
N GLY A 152 -17.28 -0.81 15.43
CA GLY A 152 -17.99 -0.06 16.46
C GLY A 152 -19.00 0.92 15.88
N SER A 153 -19.38 1.91 16.69
CA SER A 153 -20.38 2.91 16.33
C SER A 153 -19.96 3.80 15.16
N PHE A 154 -18.67 4.07 15.02
CA PHE A 154 -18.16 4.88 13.90
C PHE A 154 -18.36 4.14 12.57
N GLY A 155 -17.99 2.86 12.49
CA GLY A 155 -18.20 2.07 11.29
C GLY A 155 -19.69 1.87 10.97
N ALA A 156 -20.51 1.65 11.99
CA ALA A 156 -21.97 1.52 11.81
C ALA A 156 -22.60 2.80 11.21
N MET A 157 -22.10 3.98 11.60
CA MET A 157 -22.58 5.27 11.07
C MET A 157 -22.33 5.41 9.55
N VAL A 158 -21.28 4.79 9.03
CA VAL A 158 -20.93 4.77 7.60
C VAL A 158 -21.27 3.43 6.91
N GLN A 159 -22.10 2.60 7.56
CA GLN A 159 -22.54 1.28 7.09
C GLN A 159 -21.41 0.27 6.81
N MET A 160 -20.30 0.43 7.49
CA MET A 160 -19.14 -0.47 7.46
C MET A 160 -18.99 -1.19 8.81
N TYR A 161 -19.86 -2.14 9.09
CA TYR A 161 -19.97 -2.79 10.41
C TYR A 161 -18.77 -3.65 10.78
N ILE A 162 -18.05 -4.15 9.79
CA ILE A 162 -16.85 -4.97 9.97
C ILE A 162 -15.71 -4.47 9.09
N ALA A 163 -14.48 -4.67 9.56
CA ALA A 163 -13.25 -4.47 8.80
C ALA A 163 -12.57 -5.83 8.62
N ALA A 164 -12.54 -6.35 7.41
CA ALA A 164 -11.77 -7.54 7.08
C ALA A 164 -10.28 -7.22 7.09
N GLY A 165 -9.47 -8.08 7.71
CA GLY A 165 -8.02 -8.03 7.55
C GLY A 165 -7.67 -8.27 6.09
N ASN A 166 -6.84 -7.41 5.54
CA ASN A 166 -6.38 -7.49 4.15
C ASN A 166 -4.94 -7.03 4.02
N LEU A 167 -4.25 -7.58 3.03
CA LEU A 167 -2.93 -7.12 2.61
C LEU A 167 -2.87 -7.19 1.09
N PHE A 168 -2.42 -6.12 0.47
CA PHE A 168 -2.38 -6.03 -0.99
C PHE A 168 -1.21 -5.19 -1.47
N ILE A 169 -0.80 -5.42 -2.69
CA ILE A 169 0.16 -4.58 -3.39
C ILE A 169 -0.61 -3.45 -4.06
N GLY A 170 -0.19 -2.21 -3.81
CA GLY A 170 -0.88 -1.02 -4.27
C GLY A 170 -0.88 0.08 -3.22
N SER A 171 -1.90 0.91 -3.21
CA SER A 171 -2.03 2.01 -2.24
C SER A 171 -3.43 2.09 -1.64
N PHE A 172 -3.51 2.64 -0.43
CA PHE A 172 -4.76 2.91 0.27
C PHE A 172 -4.93 4.42 0.42
N ASP A 173 -5.99 4.95 -0.19
CA ASP A 173 -6.34 6.37 -0.16
C ASP A 173 -7.30 6.65 1.00
N LEU A 174 -6.74 7.13 2.10
CA LEU A 174 -7.51 7.41 3.31
C LEU A 174 -8.57 8.51 3.10
N ALA A 175 -8.32 9.48 2.23
CA ALA A 175 -9.28 10.55 1.95
C ALA A 175 -10.55 10.02 1.28
N ASN A 176 -10.43 9.00 0.45
CA ASN A 176 -11.56 8.33 -0.17
C ASN A 176 -12.22 7.28 0.73
N ALA A 177 -11.53 6.77 1.75
CA ALA A 177 -12.07 5.72 2.63
C ALA A 177 -13.41 6.09 3.30
N LEU A 178 -13.65 7.37 3.55
CA LEU A 178 -14.89 7.87 4.16
C LEU A 178 -15.94 8.32 3.14
N LYS A 179 -15.52 8.69 1.93
CA LYS A 179 -16.43 9.23 0.90
C LYS A 179 -16.91 8.18 -0.09
N ASP A 180 -15.97 7.34 -0.53
CA ASP A 180 -16.20 6.26 -1.48
C ASP A 180 -15.24 5.12 -1.16
N PRO A 181 -15.58 4.22 -0.20
CA PRO A 181 -14.70 3.15 0.27
C PRO A 181 -14.20 2.24 -0.84
N LEU A 182 -14.99 2.03 -1.89
CA LEU A 182 -14.61 1.20 -3.03
C LEU A 182 -13.46 1.80 -3.85
N ARG A 183 -13.28 3.11 -3.79
CA ARG A 183 -12.16 3.82 -4.44
C ARG A 183 -10.95 4.05 -3.53
N ALA A 184 -11.05 3.71 -2.26
CA ALA A 184 -9.94 3.86 -1.31
C ALA A 184 -8.78 2.93 -1.63
N THR A 185 -9.05 1.76 -2.20
CA THR A 185 -8.04 0.77 -2.52
C THR A 185 -7.68 0.82 -4.00
N LYS A 186 -6.40 1.07 -4.27
CA LYS A 186 -5.82 1.01 -5.61
C LYS A 186 -4.90 -0.20 -5.67
N PHE A 187 -5.37 -1.25 -6.33
CA PHE A 187 -4.66 -2.54 -6.41
C PHE A 187 -3.63 -2.55 -7.52
N GLY A 188 -2.58 -3.32 -7.29
CA GLY A 188 -1.62 -3.75 -8.28
C GLY A 188 -0.40 -2.84 -8.40
N ILE A 189 0.60 -3.41 -9.02
CA ILE A 189 1.82 -2.78 -9.51
C ILE A 189 2.15 -3.37 -10.87
N GLN A 190 3.01 -2.71 -11.61
CA GLN A 190 3.52 -3.27 -12.86
C GLN A 190 4.27 -4.57 -12.58
N TYR A 191 3.92 -5.64 -13.32
CA TYR A 191 4.52 -6.96 -13.19
C TYR A 191 4.92 -7.49 -14.56
N TYR A 192 6.17 -7.86 -14.72
CA TYR A 192 6.78 -8.19 -16.01
C TYR A 192 7.04 -9.68 -16.22
N LYS A 193 6.72 -10.50 -15.22
CA LYS A 193 6.90 -11.95 -15.29
C LYS A 193 5.59 -12.64 -15.59
N ARG A 194 5.65 -13.87 -16.04
CA ARG A 194 4.49 -14.71 -16.33
C ARG A 194 4.37 -15.79 -15.25
N PRO A 195 3.62 -15.59 -14.17
CA PRO A 195 3.48 -16.57 -13.11
C PRO A 195 2.67 -17.77 -13.61
N ILE A 196 2.98 -18.93 -13.08
CA ILE A 196 2.29 -20.21 -13.39
C ILE A 196 1.48 -20.73 -12.21
N ALA A 197 1.77 -20.28 -10.99
CA ALA A 197 1.05 -20.71 -9.79
C ALA A 197 1.21 -19.69 -8.66
N LEU A 198 0.20 -19.59 -7.81
CA LEU A 198 0.26 -19.03 -6.47
C LEU A 198 0.36 -20.19 -5.48
N LYS A 199 1.37 -20.21 -4.61
CA LYS A 199 1.57 -21.26 -3.59
C LYS A 199 1.84 -20.60 -2.24
N GLY A 200 1.35 -21.22 -1.17
CA GLY A 200 1.60 -20.72 0.18
C GLY A 200 1.12 -21.69 1.25
N TYR A 201 1.38 -21.32 2.49
CA TYR A 201 0.91 -22.01 3.69
C TYR A 201 -0.05 -21.10 4.42
N PHE A 202 -1.16 -21.64 4.88
CA PHE A 202 -2.14 -20.87 5.63
C PHE A 202 -2.77 -21.70 6.75
N LYS A 203 -3.26 -20.99 7.76
CA LYS A 203 -4.16 -21.51 8.80
C LYS A 203 -5.45 -20.70 8.71
N PHE A 204 -6.58 -21.33 8.88
CA PHE A 204 -7.87 -20.64 8.92
C PHE A 204 -8.67 -21.09 10.14
N LYS A 205 -9.26 -20.12 10.82
CA LYS A 205 -10.24 -20.32 11.88
C LYS A 205 -11.41 -19.39 11.60
N ALA A 206 -12.58 -19.95 11.32
CA ALA A 206 -13.80 -19.17 11.18
C ALA A 206 -14.10 -18.38 12.45
N GLY A 207 -14.60 -17.17 12.30
CA GLY A 207 -15.15 -16.40 13.41
C GLY A 207 -16.30 -17.12 14.09
N GLU A 208 -16.50 -16.87 15.37
CA GLU A 208 -17.60 -17.48 16.15
C GLU A 208 -18.94 -16.85 15.81
N VAL A 209 -18.93 -15.59 15.40
CA VAL A 209 -20.10 -14.81 15.03
C VAL A 209 -19.96 -14.35 13.59
N TYR A 210 -20.98 -14.66 12.80
CA TYR A 210 -21.11 -14.11 11.45
C TYR A 210 -22.20 -13.03 11.46
N THR A 211 -21.87 -11.86 10.90
CA THR A 211 -22.82 -10.75 10.78
C THR A 211 -22.98 -10.35 9.31
N ASP A 212 -24.20 -9.99 8.94
CA ASP A 212 -24.53 -9.40 7.65
C ASP A 212 -25.31 -8.12 7.89
N GLU A 213 -24.87 -7.02 7.32
CA GLU A 213 -25.40 -5.66 7.56
C GLU A 213 -25.59 -5.32 9.05
N GLY A 214 -24.71 -5.82 9.92
CA GLY A 214 -24.75 -5.63 11.36
C GLY A 214 -25.61 -6.63 12.13
N GLU A 215 -26.37 -7.48 11.45
CA GLU A 215 -27.25 -8.48 12.07
C GLU A 215 -26.56 -9.86 12.17
N VAL A 216 -26.69 -10.51 13.33
CA VAL A 216 -26.08 -11.81 13.58
C VAL A 216 -26.84 -12.92 12.84
N GLN A 217 -26.13 -13.66 11.99
CA GLN A 217 -26.62 -14.79 11.22
C GLN A 217 -26.18 -16.11 11.89
N LYS A 218 -27.07 -16.75 12.64
CA LYS A 218 -26.76 -17.91 13.52
C LYS A 218 -26.37 -19.17 12.74
N ASP A 219 -26.88 -19.34 11.52
CA ASP A 219 -26.67 -20.52 10.70
C ASP A 219 -25.54 -20.37 9.67
N MET A 220 -24.84 -19.24 9.70
CA MET A 220 -23.74 -18.95 8.77
C MET A 220 -22.40 -18.99 9.49
N LYS A 221 -21.36 -19.36 8.74
CA LYS A 221 -19.97 -19.35 9.18
C LYS A 221 -19.13 -18.54 8.24
N ASP A 222 -18.16 -17.87 8.81
CA ASP A 222 -17.17 -17.11 8.07
C ASP A 222 -16.36 -17.99 7.11
N ARG A 223 -15.95 -17.41 5.99
CA ARG A 223 -15.14 -18.03 4.94
C ARG A 223 -14.02 -17.06 4.57
N PHE A 224 -13.01 -17.58 3.90
CA PHE A 224 -11.92 -16.75 3.38
C PHE A 224 -11.58 -17.15 1.96
N ASP A 225 -10.98 -16.23 1.23
CA ASP A 225 -10.43 -16.44 -0.10
C ASP A 225 -8.97 -15.99 -0.16
N ILE A 226 -8.15 -16.74 -0.91
CA ILE A 226 -6.79 -16.35 -1.28
C ILE A 226 -6.68 -16.44 -2.79
N TYR A 227 -6.36 -15.32 -3.43
CA TYR A 227 -6.21 -15.29 -4.88
C TYR A 227 -5.14 -14.28 -5.31
N ALA A 228 -4.66 -14.46 -6.53
CA ALA A 228 -3.85 -13.48 -7.23
C ALA A 228 -4.51 -13.16 -8.57
N ILE A 229 -4.53 -11.89 -8.92
CA ILE A 229 -5.07 -11.41 -10.18
C ILE A 229 -3.95 -10.76 -10.97
N LEU A 230 -3.81 -11.18 -12.23
CA LEU A 230 -3.07 -10.46 -13.25
C LEU A 230 -4.07 -9.86 -14.22
N TYR A 231 -3.91 -8.59 -14.51
CA TYR A 231 -4.74 -7.90 -15.49
C TYR A 231 -3.88 -7.02 -16.39
N GLU A 232 -4.34 -6.81 -17.60
CA GLU A 232 -3.74 -5.82 -18.50
C GLU A 232 -4.17 -4.43 -18.02
N ALA A 233 -3.21 -3.55 -17.77
CA ALA A 233 -3.51 -2.15 -17.52
C ALA A 233 -3.86 -1.49 -18.86
N ASN A 234 -5.05 -0.96 -18.99
CA ASN A 234 -5.38 -0.06 -20.09
C ASN A 234 -4.65 1.27 -19.84
N GLU A 235 -3.91 1.73 -20.85
CA GLU A 235 -3.25 3.04 -20.86
C GLU A 235 -4.26 4.20 -20.83
#